data_e2cb5884cee42a285bfed19968173619
#
_entry.id   e2cb5884cee42a285bfed19968173619
#
_cell.length_a   1.000
_cell.length_b   1.000
_cell.length_c   1.000
_cell.angle_alpha   90.00
_cell.angle_beta   90.00
_cell.angle_gamma   90.00
#
_symmetry.space_group_name_H-M   'P 1'
#
loop_
_entity.id
_entity.type
_entity.pdbx_description
1 polymer ?
#
loop_
_entity_poly.entity_id
_entity_poly.type
_entity_poly.pdbx_seq_one_letter_code
_entity_poly.pdbx_strand_id
1 'polypeptide(L)'
;MTTSEPCLTLSSPADVLAAVPYLVGFHPDDSLIVIGLAEGEARVATRWNLPLPPGALAPLAPLFDREGITQAVVVGYGPGERVTPAVDEARLLAARAEVEVEEALRAHEGRYWSYVCGLARCCPPEGTPYDVATSHVAAEATVRGLVALPDRQTLERTIAPASGPVRLAMRRATAEAVADIRATLAAAPDTDAFATDFVTDGLARVRTALASHASGGRLDDGEAAKLGLDLAIIRIRDEAWTLTDESHVPFWKDLTRRLEPRFIPPVASLLAMASWRGGDSILATIALDRALTINPGYSMANLLTHALHHLLSPRILRGRLPTPAELDTAMGPPHAAWLLPLVALLDEERPVAA
;
A
#
# COMPACT_ATOMS: atom_id res chain seq x y z
N MET A 1 19.50 -22.63 -13.67
CA MET A 1 18.20 -22.70 -14.34
C MET A 1 17.45 -21.45 -13.96
N THR A 2 17.43 -20.45 -14.82
CA THR A 2 16.61 -19.25 -14.66
C THR A 2 15.17 -19.67 -14.87
N THR A 3 14.39 -19.77 -13.80
CA THR A 3 12.95 -19.85 -13.88
C THR A 3 12.46 -18.51 -14.45
N SER A 4 12.12 -18.54 -15.75
CA SER A 4 11.38 -17.46 -16.39
C SER A 4 10.12 -17.26 -15.55
N GLU A 5 9.95 -16.06 -14.97
CA GLU A 5 8.69 -15.69 -14.34
C GLU A 5 7.59 -15.85 -15.41
N PRO A 6 6.53 -16.57 -15.09
CA PRO A 6 5.50 -16.87 -16.04
C PRO A 6 4.76 -15.57 -16.45
N CYS A 7 4.95 -15.13 -17.67
CA CYS A 7 4.32 -13.94 -18.24
C CYS A 7 2.92 -14.27 -18.76
N LEU A 8 1.90 -13.46 -18.44
CA LEU A 8 0.58 -13.54 -19.08
C LEU A 8 0.70 -12.96 -20.49
N THR A 9 0.35 -13.75 -21.51
CA THR A 9 0.33 -13.28 -22.89
C THR A 9 -1.02 -12.66 -23.21
N LEU A 10 -1.02 -11.38 -23.57
CA LEU A 10 -2.20 -10.61 -23.94
C LEU A 10 -2.20 -10.45 -25.46
N SER A 11 -3.20 -10.98 -26.14
CA SER A 11 -3.28 -11.00 -27.61
C SER A 11 -4.46 -10.20 -28.16
N SER A 12 -5.35 -9.73 -27.30
CA SER A 12 -6.55 -9.00 -27.68
C SER A 12 -6.93 -7.93 -26.64
N PRO A 13 -7.76 -6.92 -27.01
CA PRO A 13 -8.32 -5.98 -26.05
C PRO A 13 -9.08 -6.66 -24.89
N ALA A 14 -9.77 -7.75 -25.16
CA ALA A 14 -10.47 -8.51 -24.12
C ALA A 14 -9.51 -9.17 -23.12
N ASP A 15 -8.32 -9.62 -23.58
CA ASP A 15 -7.28 -10.15 -22.69
C ASP A 15 -6.70 -9.08 -21.77
N VAL A 16 -6.50 -7.87 -22.31
CA VAL A 16 -6.08 -6.72 -21.51
C VAL A 16 -7.10 -6.44 -20.40
N LEU A 17 -8.39 -6.37 -20.75
CA LEU A 17 -9.46 -6.12 -19.77
C LEU A 17 -9.58 -7.25 -18.74
N ALA A 18 -9.29 -8.49 -19.13
CA ALA A 18 -9.28 -9.63 -18.22
C ALA A 18 -8.06 -9.65 -17.28
N ALA A 19 -6.92 -9.11 -17.70
CA ALA A 19 -5.70 -9.04 -16.91
C ALA A 19 -5.74 -7.92 -15.84
N VAL A 20 -6.34 -6.77 -16.18
CA VAL A 20 -6.34 -5.58 -15.32
C VAL A 20 -6.80 -5.85 -13.89
N PRO A 21 -7.91 -6.58 -13.61
CA PRO A 21 -8.33 -6.87 -12.23
C PRO A 21 -7.25 -7.56 -11.39
N TYR A 22 -6.45 -8.42 -11.99
CA TYR A 22 -5.37 -9.14 -11.32
C TYR A 22 -4.12 -8.25 -11.11
N LEU A 23 -3.89 -7.28 -12.00
CA LEU A 23 -2.80 -6.30 -11.86
C LEU A 23 -3.09 -5.29 -10.75
N VAL A 24 -4.36 -4.91 -10.57
CA VAL A 24 -4.75 -3.92 -9.55
C VAL A 24 -5.34 -4.55 -8.27
N GLY A 25 -5.54 -5.87 -8.26
CA GLY A 25 -6.04 -6.64 -7.13
C GLY A 25 -7.56 -6.64 -6.93
N PHE A 26 -8.33 -5.95 -7.77
CA PHE A 26 -9.81 -5.93 -7.74
C PHE A 26 -10.39 -5.52 -9.10
N HIS A 27 -11.70 -5.74 -9.30
CA HIS A 27 -12.41 -5.26 -10.49
C HIS A 27 -12.59 -3.74 -10.42
N PRO A 28 -11.91 -2.96 -11.30
CA PRO A 28 -11.98 -1.51 -11.26
C PRO A 28 -13.31 -0.99 -11.80
N ASP A 29 -13.78 0.10 -11.19
CA ASP A 29 -14.86 0.94 -11.65
C ASP A 29 -14.46 2.41 -11.46
N ASP A 30 -15.05 3.34 -12.25
CA ASP A 30 -14.72 4.77 -12.26
C ASP A 30 -13.19 5.01 -12.12
N SER A 31 -12.40 4.39 -13.02
CA SER A 31 -10.96 4.33 -12.91
C SER A 31 -10.25 4.53 -14.24
N LEU A 32 -9.10 5.17 -14.22
CA LEU A 32 -8.11 5.14 -15.30
C LEU A 32 -6.93 4.28 -14.88
N ILE A 33 -6.53 3.35 -15.74
CA ILE A 33 -5.33 2.53 -15.58
C ILE A 33 -4.39 2.80 -16.73
N VAL A 34 -3.10 2.98 -16.45
CA VAL A 34 -2.04 3.07 -17.46
C VAL A 34 -1.01 1.99 -17.15
N ILE A 35 -0.80 1.12 -18.12
CA ILE A 35 0.18 0.04 -18.06
C ILE A 35 1.33 0.43 -18.99
N GLY A 36 2.51 0.63 -18.43
CA GLY A 36 3.74 0.91 -19.17
C GLY A 36 4.48 -0.38 -19.50
N LEU A 37 4.90 -0.50 -20.77
CA LEU A 37 5.60 -1.65 -21.29
C LEU A 37 7.01 -1.25 -21.72
N ALA A 38 7.96 -2.14 -21.47
CA ALA A 38 9.31 -2.09 -22.02
C ALA A 38 9.67 -3.47 -22.55
N GLU A 39 10.20 -3.52 -23.76
CA GLU A 39 10.54 -4.79 -24.45
C GLU A 39 9.36 -5.77 -24.55
N GLY A 40 8.13 -5.24 -24.66
CA GLY A 40 6.90 -6.02 -24.73
C GLY A 40 6.39 -6.58 -23.38
N GLU A 41 7.06 -6.28 -22.27
CA GLU A 41 6.68 -6.71 -20.93
C GLU A 41 6.11 -5.56 -20.11
N ALA A 42 5.05 -5.82 -19.32
CA ALA A 42 4.51 -4.87 -18.38
C ALA A 42 5.53 -4.61 -17.24
N ARG A 43 5.98 -3.37 -17.12
CA ARG A 43 6.92 -2.93 -16.09
C ARG A 43 6.23 -2.22 -14.95
N VAL A 44 5.19 -1.46 -15.28
CA VAL A 44 4.43 -0.67 -14.31
C VAL A 44 2.95 -0.72 -14.64
N ALA A 45 2.12 -0.69 -13.61
CA ALA A 45 0.68 -0.45 -13.72
C ALA A 45 0.30 0.62 -12.70
N THR A 46 -0.37 1.65 -13.17
CA THR A 46 -0.80 2.79 -12.34
C THR A 46 -2.29 2.96 -12.45
N ARG A 47 -2.93 3.47 -11.40
CA ARG A 47 -4.38 3.64 -11.33
C ARG A 47 -4.76 4.95 -10.68
N TRP A 48 -5.77 5.61 -11.24
CA TRP A 48 -6.42 6.79 -10.68
C TRP A 48 -7.93 6.59 -10.58
N ASN A 49 -8.53 7.24 -9.59
CA ASN A 49 -10.00 7.37 -9.55
C ASN A 49 -10.44 8.43 -10.57
N LEU A 50 -11.61 8.26 -11.14
CA LEU A 50 -12.27 9.26 -11.97
C LEU A 50 -13.36 10.00 -11.17
N PRO A 51 -13.58 11.31 -11.41
CA PRO A 51 -12.83 12.18 -12.34
C PRO A 51 -11.41 12.50 -11.85
N LEU A 52 -10.48 12.71 -12.79
CA LEU A 52 -9.10 13.08 -12.46
C LEU A 52 -9.03 14.49 -11.86
N PRO A 53 -8.31 14.70 -10.74
CA PRO A 53 -7.90 16.04 -10.34
C PRO A 53 -6.96 16.67 -11.38
N PRO A 54 -6.95 18.01 -11.50
CA PRO A 54 -6.02 18.69 -12.40
C PRO A 54 -4.57 18.28 -12.13
N GLY A 55 -3.84 17.89 -13.19
CA GLY A 55 -2.44 17.51 -13.10
C GLY A 55 -2.18 16.12 -12.47
N ALA A 56 -3.20 15.31 -12.20
CA ALA A 56 -3.05 13.99 -11.59
C ALA A 56 -2.14 13.05 -12.41
N LEU A 57 -2.09 13.21 -13.72
CA LEU A 57 -1.27 12.42 -14.63
C LEU A 57 0.15 12.99 -14.85
N ALA A 58 0.47 14.15 -14.29
CA ALA A 58 1.80 14.77 -14.47
C ALA A 58 2.99 13.84 -14.12
N PRO A 59 2.90 12.93 -13.12
CA PRO A 59 3.97 11.98 -12.81
C PRO A 59 4.22 10.90 -13.86
N LEU A 60 3.35 10.73 -14.88
CA LEU A 60 3.51 9.69 -15.91
C LEU A 60 4.76 9.89 -16.77
N ALA A 61 5.02 11.09 -17.25
CA ALA A 61 6.17 11.34 -18.12
C ALA A 61 7.51 11.04 -17.39
N PRO A 62 7.76 11.54 -16.16
CA PRO A 62 8.93 11.12 -15.38
C PRO A 62 8.97 9.61 -15.07
N LEU A 63 7.81 8.96 -14.92
CA LEU A 63 7.76 7.52 -14.72
C LEU A 63 8.23 6.78 -15.98
N PHE A 64 7.71 7.15 -17.14
CA PHE A 64 8.07 6.54 -18.41
C PHE A 64 9.56 6.62 -18.69
N ASP A 65 10.16 7.79 -18.52
CA ASP A 65 11.60 7.99 -18.67
C ASP A 65 12.41 7.11 -17.68
N ARG A 66 12.05 7.15 -16.40
CA ARG A 66 12.77 6.43 -15.34
C ARG A 66 12.71 4.91 -15.49
N GLU A 67 11.58 4.37 -15.93
CA GLU A 67 11.38 2.92 -16.08
C GLU A 67 11.67 2.43 -17.52
N GLY A 68 12.11 3.32 -18.42
CA GLY A 68 12.43 2.98 -19.81
C GLY A 68 11.21 2.49 -20.60
N ILE A 69 10.03 3.09 -20.31
CA ILE A 69 8.78 2.71 -20.97
C ILE A 69 8.77 3.25 -22.40
N THR A 70 8.55 2.35 -23.36
CA THR A 70 8.47 2.69 -24.79
C THR A 70 7.06 2.52 -25.36
N GLN A 71 6.23 1.73 -24.68
CA GLN A 71 4.86 1.46 -25.09
C GLN A 71 3.92 1.55 -23.88
N ALA A 72 2.66 1.87 -24.11
CA ALA A 72 1.66 1.95 -23.05
C ALA A 72 0.29 1.39 -23.51
N VAL A 73 -0.43 0.84 -22.55
CA VAL A 73 -1.84 0.50 -22.67
C VAL A 73 -2.63 1.37 -21.68
N VAL A 74 -3.67 2.01 -22.18
CA VAL A 74 -4.53 2.90 -21.38
C VAL A 74 -5.93 2.29 -21.29
N VAL A 75 -6.45 2.08 -20.08
CA VAL A 75 -7.78 1.50 -19.87
C VAL A 75 -8.58 2.38 -18.92
N GLY A 76 -9.72 2.86 -19.39
CA GLY A 76 -10.68 3.59 -18.55
C GLY A 76 -11.93 2.74 -18.26
N TYR A 77 -12.34 2.69 -17.01
CA TYR A 77 -13.55 2.02 -16.57
C TYR A 77 -14.61 3.06 -16.19
N GLY A 78 -15.78 2.96 -16.80
CA GLY A 78 -16.92 3.84 -16.55
C GLY A 78 -17.55 4.45 -17.81
N PRO A 79 -18.51 5.37 -17.64
CA PRO A 79 -19.20 6.03 -18.75
C PRO A 79 -18.27 6.94 -19.54
N GLY A 80 -18.57 7.08 -20.86
CA GLY A 80 -17.70 7.79 -21.80
C GLY A 80 -17.40 9.23 -21.43
N GLU A 81 -18.35 9.94 -20.87
CA GLU A 81 -18.22 11.32 -20.40
C GLU A 81 -17.17 11.53 -19.32
N ARG A 82 -16.91 10.52 -18.48
CA ARG A 82 -15.87 10.54 -17.44
C ARG A 82 -14.54 10.01 -17.96
N VAL A 83 -14.61 8.92 -18.74
CA VAL A 83 -13.41 8.18 -19.19
C VAL A 83 -12.70 8.88 -20.34
N THR A 84 -13.44 9.38 -21.34
CA THR A 84 -12.83 9.90 -22.57
C THR A 84 -11.84 11.04 -22.30
N PRO A 85 -12.16 12.08 -21.49
CA PRO A 85 -11.21 13.13 -21.21
C PRO A 85 -9.92 12.63 -20.54
N ALA A 86 -10.03 11.66 -19.64
CA ALA A 86 -8.89 11.09 -18.93
C ALA A 86 -7.99 10.24 -19.84
N VAL A 87 -8.60 9.44 -20.73
CA VAL A 87 -7.87 8.66 -21.74
C VAL A 87 -7.16 9.59 -22.72
N ASP A 88 -7.81 10.65 -23.18
CA ASP A 88 -7.21 11.61 -24.12
C ASP A 88 -6.03 12.35 -23.46
N GLU A 89 -6.14 12.77 -22.18
CA GLU A 89 -5.03 13.36 -21.43
C GLU A 89 -3.86 12.38 -21.30
N ALA A 90 -4.11 11.12 -20.94
CA ALA A 90 -3.07 10.10 -20.83
C ALA A 90 -2.36 9.84 -22.17
N ARG A 91 -3.12 9.74 -23.27
CA ARG A 91 -2.57 9.58 -24.63
C ARG A 91 -1.73 10.77 -25.05
N LEU A 92 -2.16 11.98 -24.75
CA LEU A 92 -1.40 13.20 -25.04
C LEU A 92 -0.08 13.25 -24.26
N LEU A 93 -0.09 12.85 -22.99
CA LEU A 93 1.13 12.78 -22.17
C LEU A 93 2.09 11.70 -22.68
N ALA A 94 1.57 10.52 -23.05
CA ALA A 94 2.37 9.44 -23.65
C ALA A 94 3.04 9.94 -24.95
N ALA A 95 2.27 10.56 -25.84
CA ALA A 95 2.80 11.10 -27.08
C ALA A 95 3.91 12.16 -26.86
N ARG A 96 3.76 13.04 -25.86
CA ARG A 96 4.80 14.02 -25.48
C ARG A 96 6.06 13.39 -24.90
N ALA A 97 5.92 12.21 -24.28
CA ALA A 97 7.01 11.42 -23.75
C ALA A 97 7.60 10.43 -24.76
N GLU A 98 7.18 10.49 -26.04
CA GLU A 98 7.58 9.58 -27.10
C GLU A 98 7.27 8.10 -26.80
N VAL A 99 6.19 7.85 -26.02
CA VAL A 99 5.69 6.52 -25.69
C VAL A 99 4.53 6.19 -26.63
N GLU A 100 4.63 5.05 -27.33
CA GLU A 100 3.59 4.56 -28.23
C GLU A 100 2.41 3.98 -27.43
N VAL A 101 1.18 4.41 -27.73
CA VAL A 101 -0.02 3.84 -27.12
C VAL A 101 -0.54 2.72 -28.00
N GLU A 102 -0.21 1.49 -27.64
CA GLU A 102 -0.59 0.25 -28.35
C GLU A 102 -2.11 0.05 -28.32
N GLU A 103 -2.74 0.31 -27.16
CA GLU A 103 -4.17 0.19 -27.00
C GLU A 103 -4.69 1.25 -26.02
N ALA A 104 -5.85 1.80 -26.34
CA ALA A 104 -6.58 2.71 -25.46
C ALA A 104 -8.05 2.30 -25.43
N LEU A 105 -8.50 1.80 -24.28
CA LEU A 105 -9.79 1.17 -24.12
C LEU A 105 -10.67 1.95 -23.13
N ARG A 106 -11.97 1.90 -23.38
CA ARG A 106 -13.00 2.17 -22.38
C ARG A 106 -13.81 0.91 -22.14
N ALA A 107 -14.01 0.54 -20.89
CA ALA A 107 -14.87 -0.59 -20.48
C ALA A 107 -16.03 -0.07 -19.63
N HIS A 108 -17.25 -0.45 -19.98
CA HIS A 108 -18.46 -0.09 -19.25
C HIS A 108 -19.58 -1.09 -19.54
N GLU A 109 -20.28 -1.54 -18.51
CA GLU A 109 -21.46 -2.43 -18.60
C GLU A 109 -21.26 -3.66 -19.50
N GLY A 110 -20.10 -4.36 -19.32
CA GLY A 110 -19.81 -5.58 -20.09
C GLY A 110 -19.46 -5.35 -21.56
N ARG A 111 -19.19 -4.11 -21.94
CA ARG A 111 -18.75 -3.72 -23.29
C ARG A 111 -17.49 -2.90 -23.25
N TYR A 112 -16.69 -2.95 -24.33
CA TYR A 112 -15.55 -2.08 -24.49
C TYR A 112 -15.56 -1.35 -25.82
N TRP A 113 -14.85 -0.23 -25.86
CA TRP A 113 -14.59 0.61 -27.05
C TRP A 113 -13.09 0.87 -27.12
N SER A 114 -12.52 0.76 -28.33
CA SER A 114 -11.14 1.17 -28.55
C SER A 114 -11.10 2.61 -29.10
N TYR A 115 -10.20 3.41 -28.57
CA TYR A 115 -9.92 4.79 -29.03
C TYR A 115 -8.83 4.84 -30.10
N VAL A 116 -8.15 3.72 -30.36
CA VAL A 116 -7.12 3.61 -31.42
C VAL A 116 -7.63 2.93 -32.67
N CYS A 117 -8.66 2.10 -32.56
CA CYS A 117 -9.27 1.43 -33.71
C CYS A 117 -10.47 2.20 -34.25
N GLY A 118 -10.37 2.71 -35.48
CA GLY A 118 -11.47 3.43 -36.16
C GLY A 118 -12.34 2.55 -37.08
N LEU A 119 -12.16 1.23 -37.09
CA LEU A 119 -12.88 0.34 -38.00
C LEU A 119 -14.17 -0.17 -37.40
N ALA A 120 -15.32 0.31 -37.84
CA ALA A 120 -16.63 -0.07 -37.32
C ALA A 120 -16.94 -1.57 -37.34
N ARG A 121 -16.30 -2.34 -38.24
CA ARG A 121 -16.48 -3.80 -38.31
C ARG A 121 -15.85 -4.57 -37.13
N CYS A 122 -14.80 -4.02 -36.48
CA CYS A 122 -14.15 -4.62 -35.32
C CYS A 122 -14.39 -3.81 -34.03
N CYS A 123 -14.65 -2.51 -34.15
CA CYS A 123 -14.91 -1.60 -33.04
C CYS A 123 -16.23 -0.85 -33.30
N PRO A 124 -17.38 -1.53 -33.15
CA PRO A 124 -18.67 -0.95 -33.45
C PRO A 124 -19.03 0.18 -32.47
N PRO A 125 -19.83 1.18 -32.90
CA PRO A 125 -20.21 2.30 -32.04
C PRO A 125 -20.92 1.89 -30.75
N GLU A 126 -21.69 0.80 -30.78
CA GLU A 126 -22.37 0.22 -29.62
C GLU A 126 -21.43 -0.52 -28.66
N GLY A 127 -20.15 -0.66 -29.02
CA GLY A 127 -19.13 -1.35 -28.24
C GLY A 127 -19.14 -2.87 -28.46
N THR A 128 -18.00 -3.49 -28.19
CA THR A 128 -17.79 -4.94 -28.29
C THR A 128 -18.09 -5.60 -26.94
N PRO A 129 -18.94 -6.64 -26.89
CA PRO A 129 -19.16 -7.39 -25.65
C PRO A 129 -17.90 -8.11 -25.21
N TYR A 130 -17.64 -8.18 -23.90
CA TYR A 130 -16.60 -9.01 -23.31
C TYR A 130 -17.05 -9.59 -21.98
N ASP A 131 -16.47 -10.73 -21.59
CA ASP A 131 -16.71 -11.37 -20.32
C ASP A 131 -15.36 -11.79 -19.70
N VAL A 132 -14.99 -11.14 -18.61
CA VAL A 132 -13.75 -11.42 -17.89
C VAL A 132 -13.76 -12.83 -17.31
N ALA A 133 -14.91 -13.34 -16.86
CA ALA A 133 -15.00 -14.63 -16.18
C ALA A 133 -14.71 -15.82 -17.12
N THR A 134 -14.95 -15.67 -18.41
CA THR A 134 -14.71 -16.72 -19.40
C THR A 134 -13.33 -16.62 -20.08
N SER A 135 -12.52 -15.63 -19.71
CA SER A 135 -11.22 -15.39 -20.30
C SER A 135 -10.19 -16.45 -19.86
N HIS A 136 -9.38 -16.94 -20.80
CA HIS A 136 -8.23 -17.79 -20.49
C HIS A 136 -7.21 -17.08 -19.59
N VAL A 137 -7.07 -15.75 -19.72
CA VAL A 137 -6.21 -14.91 -18.88
C VAL A 137 -6.66 -14.97 -17.41
N ALA A 138 -7.98 -14.89 -17.14
CA ALA A 138 -8.53 -15.01 -15.80
C ALA A 138 -8.27 -16.40 -15.19
N ALA A 139 -8.43 -17.46 -16.01
CA ALA A 139 -8.14 -18.83 -15.57
C ALA A 139 -6.64 -19.00 -15.24
N GLU A 140 -5.75 -18.51 -16.10
CA GLU A 140 -4.31 -18.58 -15.90
C GLU A 140 -3.85 -17.77 -14.67
N ALA A 141 -4.37 -16.56 -14.48
CA ALA A 141 -4.11 -15.74 -13.31
C ALA A 141 -4.52 -16.47 -12.01
N THR A 142 -5.69 -17.11 -12.00
CA THR A 142 -6.19 -17.91 -10.87
C THR A 142 -5.29 -19.12 -10.57
N VAL A 143 -4.85 -19.84 -11.59
CA VAL A 143 -3.91 -20.98 -11.42
C VAL A 143 -2.59 -20.52 -10.82
N ARG A 144 -2.15 -19.29 -11.11
CA ARG A 144 -0.96 -18.66 -10.51
C ARG A 144 -1.18 -18.11 -9.11
N GLY A 145 -2.39 -18.26 -8.57
CA GLY A 145 -2.74 -17.77 -7.22
C GLY A 145 -3.00 -16.27 -7.15
N LEU A 146 -3.12 -15.58 -8.30
CA LEU A 146 -3.52 -14.19 -8.32
C LEU A 146 -5.01 -14.07 -8.01
N VAL A 147 -5.38 -13.11 -7.19
CA VAL A 147 -6.76 -12.88 -6.76
C VAL A 147 -7.19 -11.46 -7.13
N ALA A 148 -8.31 -11.34 -7.82
CA ALA A 148 -8.99 -10.08 -8.02
C ALA A 148 -10.22 -10.01 -7.10
N LEU A 149 -10.25 -9.03 -6.19
CA LEU A 149 -11.41 -8.80 -5.33
C LEU A 149 -12.56 -8.19 -6.12
N PRO A 150 -13.83 -8.31 -5.66
CA PRO A 150 -14.97 -7.75 -6.36
C PRO A 150 -14.88 -6.25 -6.63
N ASP A 151 -14.34 -5.50 -5.67
CA ASP A 151 -14.22 -4.05 -5.75
C ASP A 151 -13.14 -3.50 -4.79
N ARG A 152 -12.81 -2.22 -4.93
CA ARG A 152 -11.87 -1.51 -4.05
C ARG A 152 -12.34 -1.49 -2.59
N GLN A 153 -13.64 -1.36 -2.34
CA GLN A 153 -14.18 -1.35 -0.99
C GLN A 153 -13.93 -2.68 -0.26
N THR A 154 -13.99 -3.79 -0.98
CA THR A 154 -13.63 -5.10 -0.44
C THR A 154 -12.16 -5.15 -0.04
N LEU A 155 -11.26 -4.55 -0.84
CA LEU A 155 -9.84 -4.42 -0.46
C LEU A 155 -9.68 -3.55 0.80
N GLU A 156 -10.36 -2.41 0.88
CA GLU A 156 -10.36 -1.54 2.06
C GLU A 156 -10.84 -2.27 3.32
N ARG A 157 -11.89 -3.10 3.21
CA ARG A 157 -12.39 -3.92 4.31
C ARG A 157 -11.35 -4.92 4.82
N THR A 158 -10.38 -5.33 4.00
CA THR A 158 -9.33 -6.26 4.44
C THR A 158 -8.44 -5.68 5.53
N ILE A 159 -8.36 -4.36 5.67
CA ILE A 159 -7.61 -3.67 6.72
C ILE A 159 -8.52 -2.86 7.66
N ALA A 160 -9.83 -2.98 7.53
CA ALA A 160 -10.78 -2.31 8.41
C ALA A 160 -10.62 -2.73 9.87
N PRO A 161 -10.97 -1.86 10.85
CA PRO A 161 -10.88 -2.18 12.26
C PRO A 161 -11.62 -3.46 12.62
N ALA A 162 -11.01 -4.31 13.45
CA ALA A 162 -11.70 -5.44 14.03
C ALA A 162 -12.87 -4.96 14.91
N SER A 163 -13.90 -5.78 15.03
CA SER A 163 -15.10 -5.50 15.80
C SER A 163 -15.41 -6.64 16.79
N GLY A 164 -16.43 -6.43 17.61
CA GLY A 164 -16.91 -7.45 18.54
C GLY A 164 -15.86 -7.90 19.57
N PRO A 165 -15.81 -9.22 19.88
CA PRO A 165 -14.93 -9.74 20.94
C PRO A 165 -13.44 -9.42 20.74
N VAL A 166 -12.95 -9.47 19.50
CA VAL A 166 -11.55 -9.17 19.18
C VAL A 166 -11.19 -7.73 19.57
N ARG A 167 -12.06 -6.77 19.25
CA ARG A 167 -11.85 -5.37 19.64
C ARG A 167 -11.85 -5.20 21.17
N LEU A 168 -12.75 -5.88 21.87
CA LEU A 168 -12.84 -5.81 23.34
C LEU A 168 -11.60 -6.41 24.00
N ALA A 169 -11.12 -7.56 23.54
CA ALA A 169 -9.91 -8.19 24.03
C ALA A 169 -8.69 -7.27 23.83
N MET A 170 -8.54 -6.73 22.62
CA MET A 170 -7.45 -5.79 22.32
C MET A 170 -7.47 -4.53 23.20
N ARG A 171 -8.66 -3.97 23.46
CA ARG A 171 -8.82 -2.81 24.37
C ARG A 171 -8.38 -3.12 25.80
N ARG A 172 -8.69 -4.32 26.31
CA ARG A 172 -8.23 -4.75 27.65
C ARG A 172 -6.72 -4.87 27.68
N ALA A 173 -6.14 -5.59 26.70
CA ALA A 173 -4.71 -5.76 26.61
C ALA A 173 -3.97 -4.41 26.46
N THR A 174 -4.55 -3.47 25.70
CA THR A 174 -3.99 -2.10 25.61
C THR A 174 -4.05 -1.37 26.93
N ALA A 175 -5.17 -1.44 27.66
CA ALA A 175 -5.30 -0.79 28.97
C ALA A 175 -4.32 -1.35 29.99
N GLU A 176 -4.11 -2.67 29.99
CA GLU A 176 -3.12 -3.34 30.84
C GLU A 176 -1.70 -2.90 30.48
N ALA A 177 -1.32 -2.93 29.20
CA ALA A 177 0.00 -2.49 28.75
C ALA A 177 0.28 -1.01 29.07
N VAL A 178 -0.71 -0.14 28.90
CA VAL A 178 -0.61 1.29 29.27
C VAL A 178 -0.43 1.45 30.78
N ALA A 179 -1.18 0.71 31.60
CA ALA A 179 -1.06 0.77 33.05
C ALA A 179 0.33 0.32 33.51
N ASP A 180 0.85 -0.77 32.96
CA ASP A 180 2.18 -1.31 33.26
C ASP A 180 3.29 -0.29 32.96
N ILE A 181 3.25 0.31 31.76
CA ILE A 181 4.26 1.31 31.36
C ILE A 181 4.17 2.57 32.22
N ARG A 182 2.94 3.06 32.51
CA ARG A 182 2.76 4.20 33.43
C ARG A 182 3.36 3.93 34.82
N ALA A 183 3.08 2.76 35.38
CA ALA A 183 3.60 2.37 36.69
C ALA A 183 5.14 2.29 36.70
N THR A 184 5.71 1.66 35.67
CA THR A 184 7.16 1.52 35.54
C THR A 184 7.85 2.86 35.30
N LEU A 185 7.30 3.73 34.47
CA LEU A 185 7.81 5.09 34.23
C LEU A 185 7.72 5.95 35.49
N ALA A 186 6.60 5.88 36.23
CA ALA A 186 6.43 6.63 37.46
C ALA A 186 7.36 6.17 38.60
N ALA A 187 7.74 4.89 38.61
CA ALA A 187 8.66 4.30 39.58
C ALA A 187 10.14 4.46 39.17
N ALA A 188 10.42 4.89 37.96
CA ALA A 188 11.79 5.01 37.47
C ALA A 188 12.55 6.14 38.18
N PRO A 189 13.69 5.86 38.84
CA PRO A 189 14.49 6.87 39.52
C PRO A 189 15.20 7.82 38.54
N ASP A 190 15.44 7.35 37.31
CA ASP A 190 16.08 8.08 36.23
C ASP A 190 15.35 7.82 34.92
N THR A 191 14.80 8.89 34.31
CA THR A 191 14.02 8.82 33.09
C THR A 191 14.89 8.50 31.85
N ASP A 192 16.16 8.90 31.84
CA ASP A 192 17.09 8.58 30.73
C ASP A 192 17.48 7.09 30.77
N ALA A 193 17.70 6.52 31.96
CA ALA A 193 17.88 5.09 32.11
C ALA A 193 16.64 4.31 31.67
N PHE A 194 15.43 4.73 32.08
CA PHE A 194 14.19 4.15 31.61
C PHE A 194 14.04 4.23 30.09
N ALA A 195 14.38 5.37 29.46
CA ALA A 195 14.33 5.51 28.01
C ALA A 195 15.28 4.53 27.32
N THR A 196 16.47 4.32 27.86
CA THR A 196 17.48 3.37 27.34
C THR A 196 16.95 1.94 27.39
N ASP A 197 16.41 1.53 28.52
CA ASP A 197 15.85 0.17 28.70
C ASP A 197 14.62 -0.03 27.81
N PHE A 198 13.70 0.93 27.78
CA PHE A 198 12.49 0.86 26.95
C PHE A 198 12.82 0.72 25.47
N VAL A 199 13.76 1.51 24.96
CA VAL A 199 14.19 1.43 23.55
C VAL A 199 14.89 0.10 23.27
N THR A 200 15.78 -0.36 24.15
CA THR A 200 16.48 -1.63 23.99
C THR A 200 15.52 -2.81 23.92
N ASP A 201 14.56 -2.84 24.86
CA ASP A 201 13.52 -3.88 24.89
C ASP A 201 12.58 -3.79 23.69
N GLY A 202 12.19 -2.58 23.28
CA GLY A 202 11.34 -2.36 22.12
C GLY A 202 11.98 -2.81 20.80
N LEU A 203 13.27 -2.54 20.61
CA LEU A 203 14.04 -3.05 19.49
C LEU A 203 14.10 -4.58 19.48
N ALA A 204 14.31 -5.19 20.63
CA ALA A 204 14.30 -6.66 20.76
C ALA A 204 12.90 -7.24 20.44
N ARG A 205 11.82 -6.61 20.92
CA ARG A 205 10.44 -7.03 20.64
C ARG A 205 10.11 -6.95 19.14
N VAL A 206 10.47 -5.87 18.45
CA VAL A 206 10.26 -5.74 16.99
C VAL A 206 10.93 -6.89 16.26
N ARG A 207 12.21 -7.14 16.53
CA ARG A 207 12.97 -8.22 15.87
C ARG A 207 12.36 -9.58 16.13
N THR A 208 12.00 -9.86 17.38
CA THR A 208 11.38 -11.13 17.79
C THR A 208 9.99 -11.30 17.12
N ALA A 209 9.19 -10.24 17.07
CA ALA A 209 7.86 -10.27 16.45
C ALA A 209 7.94 -10.59 14.95
N LEU A 210 8.84 -9.94 14.21
CA LEU A 210 9.03 -10.22 12.78
C LEU A 210 9.60 -11.63 12.54
N ALA A 211 10.55 -12.07 13.34
CA ALA A 211 11.11 -13.43 13.25
C ALA A 211 10.06 -14.50 13.60
N SER A 212 9.23 -14.27 14.61
CA SER A 212 8.11 -15.16 14.96
C SER A 212 7.11 -15.26 13.80
N HIS A 213 6.76 -14.12 13.18
CA HIS A 213 5.88 -14.11 12.02
C HIS A 213 6.45 -14.92 10.86
N ALA A 214 7.73 -14.78 10.55
CA ALA A 214 8.40 -15.57 9.50
C ALA A 214 8.32 -17.08 9.75
N SER A 215 8.16 -17.50 11.02
CA SER A 215 7.95 -18.90 11.42
C SER A 215 6.47 -19.30 11.55
N GLY A 216 5.55 -18.47 11.07
CA GLY A 216 4.10 -18.70 11.14
C GLY A 216 3.46 -18.31 12.48
N GLY A 217 4.19 -17.65 13.38
CA GLY A 217 3.68 -17.14 14.64
C GLY A 217 2.77 -15.92 14.47
N ARG A 218 1.92 -15.71 15.48
CA ARG A 218 1.04 -14.53 15.57
C ARG A 218 1.14 -13.95 16.98
N LEU A 219 1.28 -12.64 17.09
CA LEU A 219 1.29 -11.98 18.40
C LEU A 219 -0.07 -12.13 19.10
N ASP A 220 -0.04 -12.43 20.40
CA ASP A 220 -1.22 -12.28 21.23
C ASP A 220 -1.60 -10.80 21.40
N ASP A 221 -2.73 -10.53 22.08
CA ASP A 221 -3.21 -9.14 22.21
C ASP A 221 -2.33 -8.30 23.14
N GLY A 222 -1.69 -8.90 24.15
CA GLY A 222 -0.75 -8.23 25.04
C GLY A 222 0.54 -7.84 24.34
N GLU A 223 1.12 -8.77 23.57
CA GLU A 223 2.29 -8.54 22.74
C GLU A 223 2.03 -7.48 21.67
N ALA A 224 0.86 -7.54 21.01
CA ALA A 224 0.45 -6.55 20.03
C ALA A 224 0.28 -5.14 20.63
N ALA A 225 -0.31 -5.04 21.83
CA ALA A 225 -0.46 -3.78 22.55
C ALA A 225 0.91 -3.16 22.90
N LYS A 226 1.83 -3.96 23.43
CA LYS A 226 3.20 -3.51 23.77
C LYS A 226 3.93 -3.03 22.51
N LEU A 227 3.87 -3.80 21.42
CA LEU A 227 4.48 -3.39 20.16
C LEU A 227 3.87 -2.08 19.62
N GLY A 228 2.55 -1.88 19.75
CA GLY A 228 1.89 -0.62 19.38
C GLY A 228 2.45 0.58 20.15
N LEU A 229 2.73 0.42 21.45
CA LEU A 229 3.37 1.44 22.28
C LEU A 229 4.84 1.65 21.91
N ASP A 230 5.59 0.60 21.64
CA ASP A 230 6.99 0.67 21.20
C ASP A 230 7.16 1.51 19.93
N LEU A 231 6.27 1.31 18.96
CA LEU A 231 6.30 2.01 17.67
C LEU A 231 5.99 3.51 17.75
N ALA A 232 5.59 4.03 18.93
CA ALA A 232 5.55 5.46 19.19
C ALA A 232 6.95 6.08 19.21
N ILE A 233 7.97 5.29 19.56
CA ILE A 233 9.36 5.74 19.60
C ILE A 233 9.96 5.64 18.19
N ILE A 234 10.42 6.78 17.69
CA ILE A 234 10.94 6.90 16.31
C ILE A 234 12.04 5.87 16.03
N ARG A 235 12.99 5.69 16.94
CA ARG A 235 14.10 4.74 16.76
C ARG A 235 13.61 3.30 16.56
N ILE A 236 12.60 2.88 17.35
CA ILE A 236 12.02 1.53 17.27
C ILE A 236 11.23 1.37 15.96
N ARG A 237 10.43 2.39 15.62
CA ARG A 237 9.68 2.43 14.36
C ARG A 237 10.61 2.37 13.14
N ASP A 238 11.70 3.12 13.14
CA ASP A 238 12.62 3.18 12.03
C ASP A 238 13.40 1.87 11.88
N GLU A 239 13.70 1.16 12.97
CA GLU A 239 14.19 -0.22 12.87
C GLU A 239 13.17 -1.15 12.22
N ALA A 240 11.91 -1.10 12.65
CA ALA A 240 10.83 -1.89 12.03
C ALA A 240 10.72 -1.58 10.53
N TRP A 241 10.88 -0.32 10.12
CA TRP A 241 10.91 0.07 8.71
C TRP A 241 12.04 -0.62 7.94
N THR A 242 13.26 -0.62 8.47
CA THR A 242 14.41 -1.21 7.77
C THR A 242 14.29 -2.71 7.61
N LEU A 243 13.65 -3.38 8.55
CA LEU A 243 13.45 -4.82 8.58
C LEU A 243 12.21 -5.28 7.79
N THR A 244 11.29 -4.35 7.48
CA THR A 244 10.03 -4.68 6.80
C THR A 244 10.24 -4.94 5.32
N ASP A 245 9.75 -6.06 4.82
CA ASP A 245 9.63 -6.41 3.41
C ASP A 245 8.21 -6.90 3.07
N GLU A 246 8.00 -7.36 1.84
CA GLU A 246 6.70 -7.82 1.35
C GLU A 246 6.13 -9.02 2.11
N SER A 247 6.97 -9.87 2.69
CA SER A 247 6.53 -11.04 3.48
C SER A 247 5.82 -10.63 4.78
N HIS A 248 6.03 -9.39 5.24
CA HIS A 248 5.43 -8.84 6.45
C HIS A 248 4.06 -8.19 6.24
N VAL A 249 3.51 -8.18 5.01
CA VAL A 249 2.16 -7.63 4.73
C VAL A 249 1.09 -8.27 5.65
N PRO A 250 1.01 -9.61 5.81
CA PRO A 250 0.00 -10.21 6.70
C PRO A 250 0.16 -9.78 8.16
N PHE A 251 1.38 -9.63 8.64
CA PHE A 251 1.70 -9.19 10.00
C PHE A 251 1.21 -7.77 10.28
N TRP A 252 1.62 -6.81 9.46
CA TRP A 252 1.20 -5.42 9.63
C TRP A 252 -0.29 -5.22 9.38
N LYS A 253 -0.88 -6.03 8.49
CA LYS A 253 -2.32 -6.06 8.23
C LYS A 253 -3.11 -6.51 9.47
N ASP A 254 -2.68 -7.57 10.15
CA ASP A 254 -3.31 -8.06 11.39
C ASP A 254 -3.25 -6.98 12.48
N LEU A 255 -2.10 -6.36 12.71
CA LEU A 255 -1.95 -5.28 13.68
C LEU A 255 -2.76 -4.04 13.32
N THR A 256 -2.77 -3.63 12.04
CA THR A 256 -3.59 -2.51 11.57
C THR A 256 -5.07 -2.73 11.87
N ARG A 257 -5.57 -3.96 11.81
CA ARG A 257 -6.96 -4.29 12.12
C ARG A 257 -7.27 -4.32 13.61
N ARG A 258 -6.34 -4.83 14.43
CA ARG A 258 -6.60 -5.10 15.86
C ARG A 258 -6.36 -3.90 16.77
N LEU A 259 -5.28 -3.16 16.52
CA LEU A 259 -4.84 -2.07 17.40
C LEU A 259 -5.85 -0.93 17.49
N GLU A 260 -5.81 -0.21 18.62
CA GLU A 260 -6.62 0.99 18.81
C GLU A 260 -6.18 2.12 17.85
N PRO A 261 -7.10 3.06 17.51
CA PRO A 261 -6.82 4.10 16.50
C PRO A 261 -5.51 4.86 16.71
N ARG A 262 -5.20 5.24 17.96
CA ARG A 262 -3.99 6.00 18.31
C ARG A 262 -2.66 5.30 17.95
N PHE A 263 -2.66 3.97 17.80
CA PHE A 263 -1.47 3.18 17.42
C PHE A 263 -1.41 2.87 15.92
N ILE A 264 -2.44 3.25 15.16
CA ILE A 264 -2.53 2.91 13.74
C ILE A 264 -1.53 3.68 12.86
N PRO A 265 -1.22 4.99 13.08
CA PRO A 265 -0.36 5.71 12.15
C PRO A 265 0.99 5.02 11.87
N PRO A 266 1.80 4.60 12.86
CA PRO A 266 3.03 3.86 12.60
C PRO A 266 2.79 2.51 11.93
N VAL A 267 1.84 1.73 12.43
CA VAL A 267 1.57 0.36 11.94
C VAL A 267 1.05 0.35 10.52
N ALA A 268 0.11 1.25 10.19
CA ALA A 268 -0.42 1.37 8.83
C ALA A 268 0.63 1.90 7.85
N SER A 269 1.56 2.75 8.31
CA SER A 269 2.71 3.19 7.49
C SER A 269 3.68 2.04 7.21
N LEU A 270 3.90 1.13 8.17
CA LEU A 270 4.70 -0.08 7.98
C LEU A 270 4.00 -1.08 7.05
N LEU A 271 2.66 -1.22 7.16
CA LEU A 271 1.87 -1.97 6.18
C LEU A 271 2.02 -1.39 4.78
N ALA A 272 1.92 -0.07 4.65
CA ALA A 272 2.10 0.61 3.37
C ALA A 272 3.49 0.37 2.77
N MET A 273 4.54 0.41 3.61
CA MET A 273 5.90 0.12 3.19
C MET A 273 6.05 -1.32 2.69
N ALA A 274 5.51 -2.30 3.43
CA ALA A 274 5.54 -3.71 3.04
C ALA A 274 4.81 -3.94 1.71
N SER A 275 3.60 -3.38 1.58
CA SER A 275 2.78 -3.49 0.37
C SER A 275 3.45 -2.83 -0.84
N TRP A 276 3.99 -1.62 -0.68
CA TRP A 276 4.69 -0.91 -1.74
C TRP A 276 5.93 -1.67 -2.23
N ARG A 277 6.71 -2.26 -1.30
CA ARG A 277 7.87 -3.08 -1.65
C ARG A 277 7.49 -4.34 -2.42
N GLY A 278 6.32 -4.91 -2.13
CA GLY A 278 5.75 -6.04 -2.86
C GLY A 278 5.04 -5.65 -4.17
N GLY A 279 5.03 -4.35 -4.53
CA GLY A 279 4.37 -3.84 -5.75
C GLY A 279 2.89 -3.51 -5.59
N ASP A 280 2.29 -3.74 -4.41
CA ASP A 280 0.89 -3.38 -4.15
C ASP A 280 0.79 -1.93 -3.64
N SER A 281 0.89 -0.98 -4.58
CA SER A 281 0.76 0.45 -4.30
C SER A 281 -0.67 0.85 -3.90
N ILE A 282 -1.67 0.04 -4.24
CA ILE A 282 -3.07 0.33 -3.93
C ILE A 282 -3.34 0.03 -2.46
N LEU A 283 -2.97 -1.15 -1.96
CA LEU A 283 -3.05 -1.45 -0.53
C LEU A 283 -2.19 -0.49 0.29
N ALA A 284 -1.01 -0.11 -0.22
CA ALA A 284 -0.17 0.90 0.41
C ALA A 284 -0.91 2.24 0.56
N THR A 285 -1.56 2.73 -0.50
CA THR A 285 -2.36 3.97 -0.45
C THR A 285 -3.50 3.86 0.57
N ILE A 286 -4.26 2.77 0.55
CA ILE A 286 -5.37 2.55 1.50
C ILE A 286 -4.87 2.55 2.96
N ALA A 287 -3.71 1.94 3.21
CA ALA A 287 -3.10 1.93 4.55
C ALA A 287 -2.67 3.34 4.99
N LEU A 288 -2.08 4.13 4.07
CA LEU A 288 -1.68 5.52 4.34
C LEU A 288 -2.89 6.44 4.56
N ASP A 289 -3.94 6.30 3.76
CA ASP A 289 -5.20 7.04 3.94
C ASP A 289 -5.75 6.81 5.36
N ARG A 290 -5.69 5.56 5.83
CA ARG A 290 -6.10 5.22 7.20
C ARG A 290 -5.19 5.85 8.26
N ALA A 291 -3.87 5.85 8.06
CA ALA A 291 -2.93 6.50 8.98
C ALA A 291 -3.18 8.02 9.06
N LEU A 292 -3.34 8.67 7.91
CA LEU A 292 -3.53 10.11 7.79
C LEU A 292 -4.93 10.58 8.21
N THR A 293 -5.95 9.72 8.12
CA THR A 293 -7.28 10.00 8.69
C THR A 293 -7.20 10.15 10.20
N ILE A 294 -6.33 9.37 10.87
CA ILE A 294 -6.16 9.42 12.34
C ILE A 294 -5.19 10.53 12.74
N ASN A 295 -4.07 10.65 12.04
CA ASN A 295 -3.06 11.67 12.27
C ASN A 295 -2.58 12.29 10.95
N PRO A 296 -3.20 13.39 10.49
CA PRO A 296 -2.82 14.06 9.23
C PRO A 296 -1.37 14.55 9.19
N GLY A 297 -0.77 14.79 10.35
CA GLY A 297 0.62 15.23 10.49
C GLY A 297 1.65 14.11 10.58
N TYR A 298 1.26 12.83 10.45
CA TYR A 298 2.19 11.72 10.65
C TYR A 298 3.25 11.66 9.53
N SER A 299 4.48 11.99 9.88
CA SER A 299 5.57 12.25 8.92
C SER A 299 5.88 11.08 8.00
N MET A 300 5.94 9.83 8.52
CA MET A 300 6.22 8.64 7.73
C MET A 300 5.11 8.39 6.70
N ALA A 301 3.82 8.53 7.08
CA ALA A 301 2.71 8.38 6.15
C ALA A 301 2.74 9.45 5.05
N ASN A 302 3.00 10.70 5.42
CA ASN A 302 3.11 11.80 4.44
C ASN A 302 4.27 11.58 3.47
N LEU A 303 5.44 11.10 3.94
CA LEU A 303 6.58 10.79 3.09
C LEU A 303 6.26 9.68 2.08
N LEU A 304 5.65 8.58 2.54
CA LEU A 304 5.26 7.47 1.67
C LEU A 304 4.15 7.87 0.68
N THR A 305 3.17 8.67 1.12
CA THR A 305 2.13 9.22 0.25
C THR A 305 2.74 10.08 -0.86
N HIS A 306 3.71 10.92 -0.51
CA HIS A 306 4.43 11.71 -1.49
C HIS A 306 5.17 10.82 -2.51
N ALA A 307 5.85 9.76 -2.04
CA ALA A 307 6.53 8.82 -2.93
C ALA A 307 5.56 8.12 -3.90
N LEU A 308 4.40 7.68 -3.40
CA LEU A 308 3.38 7.04 -4.24
C LEU A 308 2.74 8.02 -5.23
N HIS A 309 2.45 9.27 -4.83
CA HIS A 309 1.91 10.30 -5.73
C HIS A 309 2.87 10.64 -6.87
N HIS A 310 4.19 10.58 -6.62
CA HIS A 310 5.22 10.76 -7.66
C HIS A 310 5.55 9.47 -8.41
N LEU A 311 4.76 8.42 -8.22
CA LEU A 311 4.92 7.10 -8.85
C LEU A 311 6.35 6.57 -8.71
N LEU A 312 7.00 6.81 -7.55
CA LEU A 312 8.34 6.31 -7.30
C LEU A 312 8.31 4.78 -7.15
N SER A 313 9.29 4.12 -7.75
CA SER A 313 9.47 2.68 -7.58
C SER A 313 10.10 2.39 -6.21
N PRO A 314 9.67 1.34 -5.49
CA PRO A 314 10.34 0.94 -4.24
C PRO A 314 11.80 0.52 -4.44
N ARG A 315 12.22 0.29 -5.68
CA ARG A 315 13.62 0.03 -6.03
C ARG A 315 14.57 1.16 -5.62
N ILE A 316 14.08 2.40 -5.48
CA ILE A 316 14.88 3.54 -5.00
C ILE A 316 15.42 3.33 -3.59
N LEU A 317 14.78 2.45 -2.79
CA LEU A 317 15.20 2.14 -1.42
C LEU A 317 16.30 1.07 -1.36
N ARG A 318 16.60 0.37 -2.48
CA ARG A 318 17.62 -0.68 -2.49
C ARG A 318 18.99 -0.11 -2.16
N GLY A 319 19.60 -0.62 -1.09
CA GLY A 319 20.90 -0.16 -0.59
C GLY A 319 20.91 1.26 -0.01
N ARG A 320 19.73 1.84 0.26
CA ARG A 320 19.59 3.19 0.85
C ARG A 320 18.89 3.21 2.21
N LEU A 321 18.36 2.07 2.65
CA LEU A 321 17.81 1.97 3.99
C LEU A 321 18.97 1.97 4.99
N PRO A 322 18.89 2.75 6.07
CA PRO A 322 19.93 2.80 7.07
C PRO A 322 20.06 1.46 7.80
N THR A 323 21.26 1.11 8.17
CA THR A 323 21.53 0.00 9.09
C THR A 323 21.18 0.40 10.53
N PRO A 324 20.98 -0.55 11.45
CA PRO A 324 20.79 -0.23 12.87
C PRO A 324 21.91 0.64 13.45
N ALA A 325 23.18 0.39 13.08
CA ALA A 325 24.32 1.17 13.54
C ALA A 325 24.31 2.61 13.01
N GLU A 326 23.87 2.83 11.77
CA GLU A 326 23.70 4.17 11.20
C GLU A 326 22.56 4.92 11.89
N LEU A 327 21.45 4.23 12.23
CA LEU A 327 20.37 4.82 13.01
C LEU A 327 20.85 5.24 14.41
N ASP A 328 21.60 4.38 15.10
CA ASP A 328 22.18 4.69 16.42
C ASP A 328 23.14 5.88 16.35
N THR A 329 23.97 5.93 15.31
CA THR A 329 24.90 7.05 15.11
C THR A 329 24.18 8.36 14.83
N ALA A 330 23.15 8.31 13.99
CA ALA A 330 22.40 9.50 13.58
C ALA A 330 21.52 10.07 14.71
N MET A 331 20.96 9.20 15.56
CA MET A 331 20.02 9.59 16.61
C MET A 331 20.68 9.81 17.97
N GLY A 332 21.85 9.21 18.20
CA GLY A 332 22.54 9.23 19.49
C GLY A 332 21.90 8.29 20.52
N PRO A 333 22.37 8.36 21.78
CA PRO A 333 21.84 7.52 22.85
C PRO A 333 20.40 7.91 23.22
N PRO A 334 19.55 6.92 23.58
CA PRO A 334 18.21 7.21 24.07
C PRO A 334 18.23 8.12 25.30
N HIS A 335 17.25 9.03 25.37
CA HIS A 335 17.08 9.95 26.50
C HIS A 335 15.59 10.29 26.68
N ALA A 336 15.24 10.90 27.80
CA ALA A 336 13.85 11.18 28.19
C ALA A 336 12.98 11.86 27.12
N ALA A 337 13.55 12.76 26.30
CA ALA A 337 12.79 13.43 25.25
C ALA A 337 12.30 12.47 24.15
N TRP A 338 12.92 11.30 23.96
CA TRP A 338 12.42 10.30 23.02
C TRP A 338 11.09 9.70 23.47
N LEU A 339 10.79 9.75 24.78
CA LEU A 339 9.56 9.23 25.35
C LEU A 339 8.36 10.16 25.13
N LEU A 340 8.54 11.39 24.67
CA LEU A 340 7.43 12.35 24.52
C LEU A 340 6.25 11.82 23.69
N PRO A 341 6.45 11.15 22.53
CA PRO A 341 5.33 10.57 21.79
C PRO A 341 4.64 9.42 22.54
N LEU A 342 5.40 8.62 23.29
CA LEU A 342 4.85 7.57 24.16
C LEU A 342 4.01 8.17 25.28
N VAL A 343 4.54 9.17 26.00
CA VAL A 343 3.82 9.86 27.09
C VAL A 343 2.51 10.45 26.58
N ALA A 344 2.52 11.10 25.41
CA ALA A 344 1.30 11.60 24.80
C ALA A 344 0.25 10.50 24.57
N LEU A 345 0.67 9.33 24.10
CA LEU A 345 -0.24 8.18 23.93
C LEU A 345 -0.74 7.60 25.26
N LEU A 346 0.09 7.66 26.30
CA LEU A 346 -0.33 7.23 27.64
C LEU A 346 -1.37 8.17 28.23
N ASP A 347 -1.28 9.48 27.98
CA ASP A 347 -2.14 10.51 28.56
C ASP A 347 -3.46 10.71 27.79
N GLU A 348 -3.58 10.19 26.59
CA GLU A 348 -4.85 10.18 25.88
C GLU A 348 -5.92 9.40 26.64
N GLU A 349 -6.55 10.07 27.63
CA GLU A 349 -7.82 9.65 28.20
C GLU A 349 -8.92 9.85 27.14
N ARG A 350 -9.48 8.75 26.76
CA ARG A 350 -10.41 8.66 25.67
C ARG A 350 -11.77 9.27 25.90
N PRO A 351 -12.31 10.10 24.99
CA PRO A 351 -13.76 10.25 24.92
C PRO A 351 -14.35 8.92 24.44
N VAL A 352 -15.20 8.34 25.24
CA VAL A 352 -16.13 7.30 24.81
C VAL A 352 -17.07 7.95 23.80
N ALA A 353 -16.78 7.82 22.52
CA ALA A 353 -17.79 8.05 21.51
C ALA A 353 -18.82 6.93 21.64
N ALA A 354 -20.03 7.31 21.94
CA ALA A 354 -21.21 6.48 22.04
C ALA A 354 -21.51 5.72 20.74
#